data_23021c0daafcbb449b65f35c03dec271
#
_entry.id   23021c0daafcbb449b65f35c03dec271
#
_cell.length_a   1.000
_cell.length_b   1.000
_cell.length_c   1.000
_cell.angle_alpha   90.00
_cell.angle_beta   90.00
_cell.angle_gamma   90.00
#
_symmetry.space_group_name_H-M   'P 1'
#
loop_
_entity.id
_entity.type
_entity.pdbx_description
1 polymer ?
#
loop_
_entity_poly.entity_id
_entity_poly.type
_entity_poly.pdbx_seq_one_letter_code
_entity_poly.pdbx_strand_id
1 'polypeptide(L)'
;MLWIRRRSFRLLMMSIIIIASCLFGLSVVARQPDHVSILMPAPFADSTVELVKSFNRQHKGRIHLNVIRGPLETEAISDLAISSLLLGDTPFDGLLMDVTWVPKYAKAGWLESLDNYFSNEEVSALASGASEGNHYRGTLLRWPLTADIGLLYWRTDLMDQPPKTPQDLENISQKLQSSGRVPYGYVWQGRQYEGLSCVFLEIIDGFGGEWFSPESGQIGLDQPPGLAAAQWLDGLI
;
A
#
# COMPACT_ATOMS: atom_id res chain seq x y z
N MET A 1 61.36 44.34 -26.37
CA MET A 1 60.11 44.59 -25.58
C MET A 1 58.90 43.74 -26.08
N LEU A 2 58.84 43.32 -27.30
CA LEU A 2 57.72 42.48 -27.89
C LEU A 2 57.72 41.01 -27.41
N TRP A 3 58.83 40.45 -26.98
CA TRP A 3 58.93 39.03 -26.62
C TRP A 3 58.36 38.71 -25.22
N ILE A 4 58.46 39.63 -24.29
CA ILE A 4 57.86 39.50 -22.91
C ILE A 4 56.33 39.56 -22.95
N ARG A 5 55.76 40.38 -23.84
CA ARG A 5 54.30 40.47 -24.02
C ARG A 5 53.66 39.15 -24.55
N ARG A 6 54.37 38.44 -25.44
CA ARG A 6 53.89 37.17 -26.00
C ARG A 6 53.90 36.06 -24.94
N ARG A 7 54.87 36.08 -24.04
CA ARG A 7 54.96 35.04 -22.98
C ARG A 7 53.86 35.21 -21.90
N SER A 8 53.60 36.42 -21.49
CA SER A 8 52.55 36.77 -20.57
C SER A 8 51.15 36.48 -21.13
N PHE A 9 50.94 36.76 -22.42
CA PHE A 9 49.68 36.43 -23.09
C PHE A 9 49.43 34.92 -23.19
N ARG A 10 50.46 34.12 -23.45
CA ARG A 10 50.34 32.64 -23.49
C ARG A 10 50.05 32.10 -22.08
N LEU A 11 50.66 32.62 -21.05
CA LEU A 11 50.39 32.20 -19.67
C LEU A 11 48.99 32.55 -19.25
N LEU A 12 48.49 33.74 -19.61
CA LEU A 12 47.13 34.16 -19.35
C LEU A 12 46.10 33.26 -20.06
N MET A 13 46.32 32.96 -21.32
CA MET A 13 45.47 32.03 -22.11
C MET A 13 45.48 30.60 -21.52
N MET A 14 46.61 30.08 -21.09
CA MET A 14 46.70 28.77 -20.42
C MET A 14 45.93 28.79 -19.10
N SER A 15 46.05 29.85 -18.33
CA SER A 15 45.31 30.00 -17.06
C SER A 15 43.79 30.03 -17.31
N ILE A 16 43.33 30.75 -18.31
CA ILE A 16 41.91 30.84 -18.69
C ILE A 16 41.40 29.45 -19.14
N ILE A 17 42.19 28.70 -19.95
CA ILE A 17 41.82 27.36 -20.38
C ILE A 17 41.74 26.39 -19.19
N ILE A 18 42.69 26.45 -18.27
CA ILE A 18 42.70 25.62 -17.05
C ILE A 18 41.47 25.95 -16.18
N ILE A 19 41.19 27.23 -15.97
CA ILE A 19 40.02 27.66 -15.18
C ILE A 19 38.72 27.22 -15.90
N ALA A 20 38.60 27.40 -17.20
CA ALA A 20 37.45 26.95 -17.96
C ALA A 20 37.29 25.41 -17.95
N SER A 21 38.39 24.68 -17.99
CA SER A 21 38.36 23.22 -17.88
C SER A 21 38.00 22.75 -16.47
N CYS A 22 38.47 23.44 -15.43
CA CYS A 22 38.08 23.17 -14.06
C CYS A 22 36.59 23.50 -13.79
N LEU A 23 36.10 24.62 -14.32
CA LEU A 23 34.70 25.03 -14.23
C LEU A 23 33.79 24.04 -15.02
N PHE A 24 34.24 23.60 -16.18
CA PHE A 24 33.53 22.59 -16.97
C PHE A 24 33.57 21.22 -16.29
N GLY A 25 34.68 20.83 -15.67
CA GLY A 25 34.82 19.63 -14.87
C GLY A 25 33.92 19.64 -13.62
N LEU A 26 33.76 20.80 -12.97
CA LEU A 26 32.85 20.98 -11.83
C LEU A 26 31.36 20.95 -12.24
N SER A 27 31.03 21.35 -13.47
CA SER A 27 29.65 21.27 -14.00
C SER A 27 29.25 19.89 -14.50
N VAL A 28 30.22 18.97 -14.67
CA VAL A 28 30.01 17.56 -15.05
C VAL A 28 30.13 16.61 -13.84
N VAL A 29 30.04 17.11 -12.62
CA VAL A 29 29.67 16.22 -11.52
C VAL A 29 28.22 15.82 -11.80
N ALA A 30 28.03 14.70 -12.44
CA ALA A 30 26.72 14.13 -12.73
C ALA A 30 25.98 14.07 -11.39
N ARG A 31 24.95 14.88 -11.23
CA ARG A 31 24.12 14.88 -10.05
C ARG A 31 23.66 13.45 -9.88
N GLN A 32 24.04 12.82 -8.80
CA GLN A 32 23.54 11.48 -8.49
C GLN A 32 22.02 11.57 -8.42
N PRO A 33 21.30 10.61 -8.98
CA PRO A 33 19.86 10.60 -8.85
C PRO A 33 19.47 10.52 -7.37
N ASP A 34 18.41 11.21 -6.99
CA ASP A 34 17.82 11.06 -5.67
C ASP A 34 17.30 9.61 -5.53
N HIS A 35 17.71 8.92 -4.48
CA HIS A 35 17.27 7.57 -4.19
C HIS A 35 16.05 7.61 -3.28
N VAL A 36 14.98 6.96 -3.67
CA VAL A 36 13.75 6.81 -2.89
C VAL A 36 13.49 5.32 -2.68
N SER A 37 13.33 4.90 -1.44
CA SER A 37 13.06 3.51 -1.08
C SER A 37 11.67 3.38 -0.47
N ILE A 38 10.87 2.41 -0.96
CA ILE A 38 9.54 2.13 -0.43
C ILE A 38 9.50 0.69 0.08
N LEU A 39 9.15 0.54 1.37
CA LEU A 39 8.90 -0.78 1.96
C LEU A 39 7.51 -1.26 1.57
N MET A 40 7.42 -2.44 0.97
CA MET A 40 6.15 -3.05 0.54
C MET A 40 6.03 -4.49 1.01
N PRO A 41 4.82 -4.99 1.32
CA PRO A 41 4.57 -6.42 1.45
C PRO A 41 5.00 -7.19 0.21
N ALA A 42 5.46 -8.43 0.39
CA ALA A 42 6.00 -9.25 -0.69
C ALA A 42 5.12 -9.31 -1.95
N PRO A 43 3.78 -9.52 -1.89
CA PRO A 43 2.96 -9.58 -3.09
C PRO A 43 2.93 -8.28 -3.89
N PHE A 44 2.93 -7.12 -3.21
CA PHE A 44 2.94 -5.81 -3.85
C PHE A 44 4.31 -5.50 -4.45
N ALA A 45 5.39 -5.81 -3.74
CA ALA A 45 6.74 -5.66 -4.26
C ALA A 45 6.94 -6.48 -5.54
N ASP A 46 6.47 -7.74 -5.54
CA ASP A 46 6.59 -8.65 -6.68
C ASP A 46 5.73 -8.20 -7.87
N SER A 47 4.53 -7.68 -7.64
CA SER A 47 3.61 -7.22 -8.70
C SER A 47 3.99 -5.87 -9.30
N THR A 48 4.74 -5.02 -8.60
CA THR A 48 5.11 -3.67 -9.05
C THR A 48 6.44 -3.59 -9.80
N VAL A 49 7.15 -4.70 -9.98
CA VAL A 49 8.50 -4.73 -10.59
C VAL A 49 8.56 -4.00 -11.93
N GLU A 50 7.64 -4.27 -12.85
CA GLU A 50 7.65 -3.63 -14.18
C GLU A 50 7.26 -2.15 -14.12
N LEU A 51 6.38 -1.77 -13.20
CA LEU A 51 6.03 -0.38 -12.93
C LEU A 51 7.25 0.41 -12.45
N VAL A 52 7.97 -0.13 -11.47
CA VAL A 52 9.21 0.46 -10.93
C VAL A 52 10.29 0.59 -12.01
N LYS A 53 10.48 -0.45 -12.83
CA LYS A 53 11.40 -0.37 -13.97
C LYS A 53 11.00 0.72 -14.96
N SER A 54 9.71 0.85 -15.26
CA SER A 54 9.19 1.90 -16.15
C SER A 54 9.42 3.29 -15.56
N PHE A 55 9.10 3.49 -14.28
CA PHE A 55 9.38 4.73 -13.58
C PHE A 55 10.85 5.12 -13.63
N ASN A 56 11.75 4.19 -13.31
CA ASN A 56 13.18 4.42 -13.29
C ASN A 56 13.75 4.76 -14.69
N ARG A 57 13.18 4.18 -15.76
CA ARG A 57 13.54 4.57 -17.14
C ARG A 57 13.12 6.00 -17.46
N GLN A 58 11.90 6.39 -17.08
CA GLN A 58 11.35 7.72 -17.34
C GLN A 58 12.06 8.82 -16.55
N HIS A 59 12.52 8.50 -15.34
CA HIS A 59 13.18 9.45 -14.43
C HIS A 59 14.71 9.27 -14.34
N LYS A 60 15.31 8.59 -15.33
CA LYS A 60 16.74 8.30 -15.35
C LYS A 60 17.60 9.55 -15.10
N GLY A 61 18.53 9.47 -14.15
CA GLY A 61 19.43 10.56 -13.77
C GLY A 61 18.80 11.62 -12.87
N ARG A 62 17.51 11.50 -12.50
CA ARG A 62 16.83 12.41 -11.58
C ARG A 62 16.42 11.71 -10.30
N ILE A 63 15.66 10.63 -10.42
CA ILE A 63 15.13 9.86 -9.30
C ILE A 63 15.34 8.38 -9.60
N HIS A 64 15.75 7.61 -8.61
CA HIS A 64 15.79 6.17 -8.64
C HIS A 64 14.91 5.61 -7.53
N LEU A 65 13.81 4.97 -7.91
CA LEU A 65 12.91 4.29 -6.99
C LEU A 65 13.39 2.86 -6.76
N ASN A 66 13.54 2.51 -5.49
CA ASN A 66 13.83 1.17 -5.02
C ASN A 66 12.66 0.64 -4.18
N VAL A 67 12.28 -0.62 -4.37
CA VAL A 67 11.29 -1.29 -3.52
C VAL A 67 12.01 -2.27 -2.61
N ILE A 68 11.84 -2.07 -1.31
CA ILE A 68 12.30 -3.01 -0.28
C ILE A 68 11.18 -4.02 -0.09
N ARG A 69 11.46 -5.27 -0.49
CA ARG A 69 10.54 -6.38 -0.35
C ARG A 69 10.47 -6.82 1.11
N GLY A 70 9.36 -6.53 1.75
CA GLY A 70 9.09 -6.89 3.14
C GLY A 70 8.49 -8.29 3.30
N PRO A 71 8.10 -8.65 4.53
CA PRO A 71 7.37 -9.86 4.85
C PRO A 71 6.05 -9.99 4.07
N LEU A 72 5.51 -11.21 4.04
CA LEU A 72 4.18 -11.49 3.48
C LEU A 72 3.07 -11.02 4.43
N GLU A 73 3.26 -11.25 5.71
CA GLU A 73 2.25 -11.00 6.74
C GLU A 73 2.17 -9.50 7.07
N THR A 74 0.97 -8.96 7.10
CA THR A 74 0.67 -7.55 7.35
C THR A 74 1.24 -7.07 8.69
N GLU A 75 1.04 -7.86 9.76
CA GLU A 75 1.54 -7.53 11.09
C GLU A 75 3.06 -7.47 11.14
N ALA A 76 3.75 -8.38 10.46
CA ALA A 76 5.21 -8.40 10.42
C ALA A 76 5.81 -7.18 9.72
N ILE A 77 5.13 -6.64 8.70
CA ILE A 77 5.49 -5.36 8.06
C ILE A 77 5.30 -4.20 9.03
N SER A 78 4.18 -4.17 9.75
CA SER A 78 3.91 -3.12 10.75
C SER A 78 4.99 -3.12 11.84
N ASP A 79 5.34 -4.29 12.35
CA ASP A 79 6.36 -4.41 13.41
C ASP A 79 7.75 -3.98 12.93
N LEU A 80 8.12 -4.36 11.70
CA LEU A 80 9.37 -3.92 11.07
C LEU A 80 9.41 -2.41 10.91
N ALA A 81 8.35 -1.82 10.39
CA ALA A 81 8.27 -0.38 10.18
C ALA A 81 8.30 0.40 11.50
N ILE A 82 7.52 -0.03 12.50
CA ILE A 82 7.50 0.60 13.82
C ILE A 82 8.87 0.53 14.48
N SER A 83 9.52 -0.63 14.43
CA SER A 83 10.85 -0.81 15.01
C SER A 83 11.87 0.14 14.38
N SER A 84 11.87 0.26 13.05
CA SER A 84 12.74 1.18 12.32
C SER A 84 12.46 2.64 12.68
N LEU A 85 11.19 3.04 12.71
CA LEU A 85 10.77 4.41 13.05
C LEU A 85 11.12 4.80 14.49
N LEU A 86 11.00 3.87 15.44
CA LEU A 86 11.36 4.09 16.85
C LEU A 86 12.88 4.24 17.05
N LEU A 87 13.67 3.53 16.25
CA LEU A 87 15.14 3.63 16.28
C LEU A 87 15.65 4.91 15.61
N GLY A 88 14.81 5.61 14.86
CA GLY A 88 15.18 6.85 14.14
C GLY A 88 16.12 6.62 12.95
N ASP A 89 16.29 5.38 12.52
CA ASP A 89 17.08 4.99 11.35
C ASP A 89 16.22 4.09 10.46
N THR A 90 15.49 4.72 9.53
CA THR A 90 14.62 4.01 8.61
C THR A 90 15.32 3.80 7.28
N PRO A 91 15.42 2.54 6.79
CA PRO A 91 16.00 2.25 5.49
C PRO A 91 15.05 2.55 4.33
N PHE A 92 13.90 3.16 4.59
CA PHE A 92 12.86 3.49 3.61
C PHE A 92 12.36 4.92 3.81
N ASP A 93 12.00 5.57 2.69
CA ASP A 93 11.39 6.90 2.65
C ASP A 93 9.86 6.82 2.60
N GLY A 94 9.34 5.69 2.15
CA GLY A 94 7.92 5.41 2.07
C GLY A 94 7.57 4.01 2.52
N LEU A 95 6.32 3.82 2.93
CA LEU A 95 5.78 2.55 3.40
C LEU A 95 4.43 2.31 2.74
N LEU A 96 4.26 1.14 2.10
CA LEU A 96 2.94 0.64 1.77
C LEU A 96 2.30 0.09 3.03
N MET A 97 1.31 0.81 3.55
CA MET A 97 0.68 0.56 4.83
C MET A 97 -0.80 0.24 4.68
N ASP A 98 -1.31 -0.54 5.60
CA ASP A 98 -2.74 -0.75 5.74
C ASP A 98 -3.45 0.54 6.19
N VAL A 99 -4.69 0.74 5.72
CA VAL A 99 -5.50 1.91 6.06
C VAL A 99 -5.78 2.00 7.55
N THR A 100 -5.90 0.89 8.24
CA THR A 100 -6.16 0.81 9.68
C THR A 100 -5.01 1.32 10.54
N TRP A 101 -3.79 1.41 9.99
CA TRP A 101 -2.61 1.90 10.72
C TRP A 101 -2.49 3.43 10.74
N VAL A 102 -3.16 4.13 9.81
CA VAL A 102 -3.06 5.59 9.66
C VAL A 102 -3.21 6.34 11.00
N PRO A 103 -4.24 6.07 11.84
CA PRO A 103 -4.39 6.79 13.11
C PRO A 103 -3.22 6.59 14.07
N LYS A 104 -2.67 5.37 14.14
CA LYS A 104 -1.53 5.04 15.00
C LYS A 104 -0.26 5.79 14.57
N TYR A 105 0.07 5.73 13.29
CA TYR A 105 1.26 6.36 12.73
C TYR A 105 1.15 7.90 12.74
N ALA A 106 -0.04 8.43 12.43
CA ALA A 106 -0.31 9.86 12.50
C ALA A 106 -0.19 10.41 13.93
N LYS A 107 -0.73 9.69 14.92
CA LYS A 107 -0.62 10.09 16.34
C LYS A 107 0.82 10.07 16.83
N ALA A 108 1.65 9.17 16.32
CA ALA A 108 3.07 9.08 16.62
C ALA A 108 3.92 10.16 15.90
N GLY A 109 3.34 10.90 14.94
CA GLY A 109 4.06 11.91 14.16
C GLY A 109 5.03 11.32 13.14
N TRP A 110 4.77 10.11 12.66
CA TRP A 110 5.64 9.40 11.71
C TRP A 110 5.28 9.64 10.25
N LEU A 111 4.15 10.28 9.97
CA LEU A 111 3.66 10.54 8.62
C LEU A 111 3.80 12.02 8.26
N GLU A 112 4.31 12.28 7.07
CA GLU A 112 4.37 13.62 6.49
C GLU A 112 3.01 14.01 5.90
N SER A 113 2.65 15.31 6.00
CA SER A 113 1.45 15.82 5.32
C SER A 113 1.61 15.80 3.81
N LEU A 114 0.61 15.27 3.13
CA LEU A 114 0.52 15.22 1.68
C LEU A 114 -0.33 16.36 1.08
N ASP A 115 -0.90 17.24 1.91
CA ASP A 115 -1.81 18.31 1.49
C ASP A 115 -1.21 19.25 0.43
N ASN A 116 0.11 19.45 0.47
CA ASN A 116 0.81 20.31 -0.49
C ASN A 116 1.22 19.60 -1.79
N TYR A 117 1.03 18.29 -1.87
CA TYR A 117 1.46 17.47 -3.01
C TYR A 117 0.30 17.04 -3.91
N PHE A 118 -0.92 17.03 -3.38
CA PHE A 118 -2.12 16.63 -4.10
C PHE A 118 -3.20 17.72 -4.01
N SER A 119 -3.82 18.00 -5.14
CA SER A 119 -4.93 18.94 -5.21
C SER A 119 -6.23 18.32 -4.70
N ASN A 120 -7.18 19.17 -4.29
CA ASN A 120 -8.52 18.71 -3.91
C ASN A 120 -9.23 17.97 -5.06
N GLU A 121 -8.93 18.30 -6.31
CA GLU A 121 -9.47 17.63 -7.48
C GLU A 121 -8.96 16.20 -7.58
N GLU A 122 -7.66 15.99 -7.40
CA GLU A 122 -7.05 14.64 -7.39
C GLU A 122 -7.60 13.80 -6.24
N VAL A 123 -7.73 14.36 -5.05
CA VAL A 123 -8.32 13.66 -3.89
C VAL A 123 -9.77 13.28 -4.15
N SER A 124 -10.57 14.19 -4.73
CA SER A 124 -11.99 13.95 -5.02
C SER A 124 -12.23 12.97 -6.18
N ALA A 125 -11.22 12.77 -7.04
CA ALA A 125 -11.26 11.78 -8.12
C ALA A 125 -11.05 10.34 -7.65
N LEU A 126 -10.60 10.13 -6.40
CA LEU A 126 -10.47 8.80 -5.81
C LEU A 126 -11.85 8.16 -5.63
N ALA A 127 -11.92 6.84 -5.76
CA ALA A 127 -13.10 6.09 -5.37
C ALA A 127 -13.45 6.37 -3.89
N SER A 128 -14.74 6.53 -3.57
CA SER A 128 -15.19 6.94 -2.23
C SER A 128 -14.60 6.08 -1.11
N GLY A 129 -14.67 4.75 -1.24
CA GLY A 129 -14.09 3.82 -0.27
C GLY A 129 -12.56 3.90 -0.15
N ALA A 130 -11.85 4.38 -1.20
CA ALA A 130 -10.40 4.56 -1.15
C ALA A 130 -9.99 5.91 -0.54
N SER A 131 -10.89 6.89 -0.48
CA SER A 131 -10.57 8.26 -0.03
C SER A 131 -10.71 8.44 1.48
N GLU A 132 -11.65 7.75 2.12
CA GLU A 132 -12.04 8.01 3.52
C GLU A 132 -10.92 7.75 4.52
N GLY A 133 -10.17 6.66 4.36
CA GLY A 133 -9.09 6.26 5.27
C GLY A 133 -7.75 7.00 5.09
N ASN A 134 -7.67 8.02 4.22
CA ASN A 134 -6.41 8.69 3.91
C ASN A 134 -6.13 9.91 4.79
N HIS A 135 -7.14 10.39 5.51
CA HIS A 135 -7.04 11.57 6.35
C HIS A 135 -7.05 11.21 7.84
N TYR A 136 -6.27 11.96 8.59
CA TYR A 136 -6.35 11.94 10.05
C TYR A 136 -6.48 13.38 10.57
N ARG A 137 -7.60 13.67 11.27
CA ARG A 137 -7.94 15.01 11.78
C ARG A 137 -7.89 16.09 10.70
N GLY A 138 -8.34 15.76 9.48
CA GLY A 138 -8.41 16.68 8.35
C GLY A 138 -7.12 16.82 7.53
N THR A 139 -6.01 16.18 7.93
CA THR A 139 -4.75 16.20 7.19
C THR A 139 -4.63 14.95 6.33
N LEU A 140 -4.31 15.09 5.04
CA LEU A 140 -4.02 14.00 4.13
C LEU A 140 -2.64 13.40 4.48
N LEU A 141 -2.59 12.15 4.89
CA LEU A 141 -1.36 11.48 5.35
C LEU A 141 -1.04 10.19 4.58
N ARG A 142 -1.96 9.73 3.73
CA ARG A 142 -1.83 8.51 2.94
C ARG A 142 -2.38 8.74 1.54
N TRP A 143 -1.75 8.13 0.55
CA TRP A 143 -2.27 8.04 -0.80
C TRP A 143 -2.55 6.58 -1.17
N PRO A 144 -3.75 6.22 -1.65
CA PRO A 144 -4.10 4.83 -1.90
C PRO A 144 -3.35 4.29 -3.12
N LEU A 145 -2.81 3.09 -3.01
CA LEU A 145 -2.26 2.32 -4.12
C LEU A 145 -3.31 1.39 -4.73
N THR A 146 -4.11 0.77 -3.86
CA THR A 146 -5.20 -0.16 -4.21
C THR A 146 -6.47 0.19 -3.46
N ALA A 147 -7.59 -0.26 -3.99
CA ALA A 147 -8.87 -0.33 -3.30
C ALA A 147 -9.39 -1.75 -3.50
N ASP A 148 -9.57 -2.46 -2.40
CA ASP A 148 -10.02 -3.84 -2.42
C ASP A 148 -11.54 -3.93 -2.24
N ILE A 149 -12.14 -4.96 -2.81
CA ILE A 149 -13.56 -5.26 -2.67
C ILE A 149 -13.74 -6.77 -2.45
N GLY A 150 -14.55 -7.14 -1.47
CA GLY A 150 -14.96 -8.52 -1.26
C GLY A 150 -15.87 -9.02 -2.38
N LEU A 151 -15.54 -10.16 -2.94
CA LEU A 151 -16.33 -10.80 -3.99
C LEU A 151 -16.43 -12.31 -3.74
N LEU A 152 -17.61 -12.87 -3.97
CA LEU A 152 -17.78 -14.31 -3.99
C LEU A 152 -17.40 -14.87 -5.35
N TYR A 153 -16.29 -15.60 -5.43
CA TYR A 153 -15.90 -16.37 -6.60
C TYR A 153 -16.54 -17.75 -6.53
N TRP A 154 -17.10 -18.22 -7.65
CA TRP A 154 -17.76 -19.51 -7.73
C TRP A 154 -17.34 -20.33 -8.95
N ARG A 155 -17.39 -21.64 -8.82
CA ARG A 155 -16.97 -22.60 -9.83
C ARG A 155 -18.12 -22.90 -10.79
N THR A 156 -18.05 -22.38 -12.02
CA THR A 156 -19.07 -22.59 -13.06
C THR A 156 -19.12 -24.03 -13.60
N ASP A 157 -18.06 -24.80 -13.37
CA ASP A 157 -18.01 -26.23 -13.71
C ASP A 157 -18.63 -27.12 -12.63
N LEU A 158 -18.95 -26.58 -11.47
CA LEU A 158 -19.56 -27.34 -10.35
C LEU A 158 -21.01 -26.94 -10.09
N MET A 159 -21.42 -25.74 -10.49
CA MET A 159 -22.76 -25.22 -10.26
C MET A 159 -23.23 -24.33 -11.41
N ASP A 160 -24.51 -24.39 -11.77
CA ASP A 160 -25.09 -23.64 -12.89
C ASP A 160 -25.39 -22.18 -12.53
N GLN A 161 -25.56 -21.87 -11.24
CA GLN A 161 -25.89 -20.56 -10.71
C GLN A 161 -25.09 -20.30 -9.44
N PRO A 162 -24.65 -19.05 -9.19
CA PRO A 162 -24.02 -18.70 -7.93
C PRO A 162 -25.03 -18.77 -6.78
N PRO A 163 -24.56 -19.05 -5.55
CA PRO A 163 -25.41 -18.92 -4.36
C PRO A 163 -25.87 -17.46 -4.22
N LYS A 164 -27.12 -17.25 -3.84
CA LYS A 164 -27.73 -15.95 -3.66
C LYS A 164 -27.92 -15.56 -2.21
N THR A 165 -27.87 -16.53 -1.32
CA THR A 165 -28.04 -16.37 0.11
C THR A 165 -26.98 -17.17 0.86
N PRO A 166 -26.70 -16.88 2.13
CA PRO A 166 -25.85 -17.73 2.97
C PRO A 166 -26.32 -19.18 3.02
N GLN A 167 -27.63 -19.40 3.07
CA GLN A 167 -28.22 -20.73 3.08
C GLN A 167 -28.00 -21.49 1.76
N ASP A 168 -28.06 -20.81 0.60
CA ASP A 168 -27.73 -21.42 -0.69
C ASP A 168 -26.26 -21.85 -0.71
N LEU A 169 -25.35 -21.01 -0.22
CA LEU A 169 -23.93 -21.31 -0.15
C LEU A 169 -23.68 -22.56 0.70
N GLU A 170 -24.28 -22.63 1.87
CA GLU A 170 -24.19 -23.79 2.76
C GLU A 170 -24.71 -25.06 2.09
N ASN A 171 -25.94 -25.04 1.56
CA ASN A 171 -26.57 -26.20 0.91
C ASN A 171 -25.76 -26.70 -0.30
N ILE A 172 -25.27 -25.79 -1.15
CA ILE A 172 -24.44 -26.14 -2.31
C ILE A 172 -23.11 -26.75 -1.85
N SER A 173 -22.47 -26.12 -0.86
CA SER A 173 -21.21 -26.59 -0.29
C SER A 173 -21.31 -28.00 0.27
N GLN A 174 -22.30 -28.27 1.11
CA GLN A 174 -22.56 -29.59 1.68
C GLN A 174 -22.84 -30.65 0.62
N LYS A 175 -23.63 -30.30 -0.41
CA LYS A 175 -23.92 -31.21 -1.52
C LYS A 175 -22.67 -31.60 -2.31
N LEU A 176 -21.82 -30.61 -2.60
CA LEU A 176 -20.58 -30.86 -3.35
C LEU A 176 -19.57 -31.68 -2.56
N GLN A 177 -19.42 -31.40 -1.26
CA GLN A 177 -18.56 -32.18 -0.36
C GLN A 177 -19.08 -33.61 -0.19
N SER A 178 -20.38 -33.80 0.11
CA SER A 178 -20.99 -35.12 0.30
C SER A 178 -20.91 -35.98 -0.93
N SER A 179 -20.91 -35.40 -2.12
CA SER A 179 -20.74 -36.10 -3.39
C SER A 179 -19.29 -36.47 -3.72
N GLY A 180 -18.32 -36.04 -2.91
CA GLY A 180 -16.89 -36.22 -3.13
C GLY A 180 -16.30 -35.39 -4.29
N ARG A 181 -17.06 -34.43 -4.83
CA ARG A 181 -16.59 -33.59 -5.96
C ARG A 181 -15.54 -32.56 -5.54
N VAL A 182 -15.59 -32.10 -4.29
CA VAL A 182 -14.63 -31.17 -3.71
C VAL A 182 -14.29 -31.55 -2.27
N PRO A 183 -13.07 -31.29 -1.80
CA PRO A 183 -12.72 -31.50 -0.38
C PRO A 183 -13.34 -30.43 0.53
N TYR A 184 -13.52 -29.20 0.01
CA TYR A 184 -14.11 -28.07 0.74
C TYR A 184 -15.13 -27.38 -0.15
N GLY A 185 -16.33 -27.13 0.39
CA GLY A 185 -17.42 -26.50 -0.35
C GLY A 185 -17.28 -24.96 -0.40
N TYR A 186 -16.70 -24.37 0.64
CA TYR A 186 -16.43 -22.95 0.73
C TYR A 186 -15.03 -22.71 1.33
N VAL A 187 -14.32 -21.72 0.81
CA VAL A 187 -12.98 -21.33 1.27
C VAL A 187 -12.99 -19.83 1.55
N TRP A 188 -12.57 -19.45 2.74
CA TRP A 188 -12.56 -18.09 3.21
C TRP A 188 -11.36 -17.81 4.13
N GLN A 189 -11.12 -16.54 4.47
CA GLN A 189 -9.99 -16.12 5.30
C GLN A 189 -10.31 -16.31 6.78
N GLY A 190 -10.32 -17.56 7.25
CA GLY A 190 -10.70 -17.92 8.62
C GLY A 190 -9.55 -18.04 9.62
N ARG A 191 -8.28 -17.86 9.21
CA ARG A 191 -7.12 -17.85 10.11
C ARG A 191 -7.15 -16.60 10.99
N GLN A 192 -6.62 -16.67 12.21
CA GLN A 192 -6.50 -15.53 13.11
C GLN A 192 -5.48 -14.50 12.56
N TYR A 193 -5.95 -13.56 11.76
CA TYR A 193 -5.24 -12.40 11.22
C TYR A 193 -6.27 -11.41 10.67
N GLU A 194 -5.83 -10.29 10.09
CA GLU A 194 -6.69 -9.22 9.56
C GLU A 194 -7.80 -9.72 8.61
N GLY A 195 -7.48 -10.65 7.70
CA GLY A 195 -8.45 -11.18 6.74
C GLY A 195 -9.68 -11.83 7.37
N LEU A 196 -9.55 -12.43 8.57
CA LEU A 196 -10.70 -12.91 9.33
C LEU A 196 -11.62 -11.74 9.72
N SER A 197 -11.04 -10.62 10.17
CA SER A 197 -11.82 -9.42 10.54
C SER A 197 -12.56 -8.85 9.34
N CYS A 198 -11.90 -8.75 8.18
CA CYS A 198 -12.53 -8.28 6.95
C CYS A 198 -13.73 -9.15 6.55
N VAL A 199 -13.54 -10.48 6.49
CA VAL A 199 -14.61 -11.42 6.14
C VAL A 199 -15.74 -11.36 7.17
N PHE A 200 -15.43 -11.27 8.46
CA PHE A 200 -16.45 -11.21 9.50
C PHE A 200 -17.29 -9.94 9.40
N LEU A 201 -16.68 -8.79 9.08
CA LEU A 201 -17.40 -7.53 8.86
C LEU A 201 -18.36 -7.61 7.66
N GLU A 202 -17.92 -8.21 6.55
CA GLU A 202 -18.77 -8.44 5.37
C GLU A 202 -19.96 -9.35 5.71
N ILE A 203 -19.75 -10.39 6.50
CA ILE A 203 -20.82 -11.30 6.90
C ILE A 203 -21.80 -10.62 7.87
N ILE A 204 -21.33 -9.85 8.85
CA ILE A 204 -22.22 -9.07 9.75
C ILE A 204 -23.13 -8.15 8.94
N ASP A 205 -22.57 -7.41 7.97
CA ASP A 205 -23.34 -6.53 7.09
C ASP A 205 -24.39 -7.33 6.30
N GLY A 206 -23.97 -8.50 5.74
CA GLY A 206 -24.87 -9.41 5.04
C GLY A 206 -26.03 -9.96 5.90
N PHE A 207 -25.86 -10.03 7.23
CA PHE A 207 -26.92 -10.35 8.20
C PHE A 207 -27.71 -9.13 8.68
N GLY A 208 -27.47 -7.96 8.10
CA GLY A 208 -28.16 -6.70 8.41
C GLY A 208 -27.71 -6.06 9.73
N GLY A 209 -26.48 -6.35 10.15
CA GLY A 209 -25.86 -5.75 11.32
C GLY A 209 -24.78 -4.75 10.97
N GLU A 210 -24.33 -4.02 11.99
CA GLU A 210 -23.17 -3.13 11.95
C GLU A 210 -22.18 -3.58 13.00
N TRP A 211 -20.89 -3.61 12.68
CA TRP A 211 -19.87 -3.92 13.69
C TRP A 211 -19.65 -2.76 14.67
N PHE A 212 -19.90 -1.53 14.22
CA PHE A 212 -19.76 -0.31 15.00
C PHE A 212 -20.78 0.72 14.49
N SER A 213 -21.54 1.31 15.40
CA SER A 213 -22.44 2.43 15.10
C SER A 213 -21.74 3.76 15.38
N PRO A 214 -21.43 4.58 14.38
CA PRO A 214 -20.85 5.91 14.59
C PRO A 214 -21.74 6.84 15.39
N GLU A 215 -23.06 6.67 15.30
CA GLU A 215 -24.06 7.52 15.96
C GLU A 215 -24.12 7.29 17.47
N SER A 216 -24.09 6.02 17.90
CA SER A 216 -24.16 5.65 19.30
C SER A 216 -22.81 5.36 19.96
N GLY A 217 -21.76 5.15 19.16
CA GLY A 217 -20.46 4.68 19.61
C GLY A 217 -20.46 3.22 20.10
N GLN A 218 -21.53 2.46 19.80
CA GLN A 218 -21.66 1.08 20.25
C GLN A 218 -21.01 0.10 19.26
N ILE A 219 -20.47 -0.98 19.82
CA ILE A 219 -19.96 -2.11 19.07
C ILE A 219 -21.11 -3.11 18.89
N GLY A 220 -21.38 -3.52 17.65
CA GLY A 220 -22.51 -4.39 17.30
C GLY A 220 -22.18 -5.88 17.25
N LEU A 221 -20.95 -6.30 17.64
CA LEU A 221 -20.51 -7.69 17.55
C LEU A 221 -21.32 -8.65 18.45
N ASP A 222 -21.81 -8.17 19.57
CA ASP A 222 -22.64 -8.91 20.52
C ASP A 222 -24.16 -8.75 20.30
N GLN A 223 -24.55 -8.00 19.24
CA GLN A 223 -25.94 -7.86 18.85
C GLN A 223 -26.43 -9.07 18.02
N PRO A 224 -27.75 -9.29 17.91
CA PRO A 224 -28.28 -10.46 17.22
C PRO A 224 -27.71 -10.72 15.82
N PRO A 225 -27.52 -9.73 14.91
CA PRO A 225 -26.92 -9.98 13.62
C PRO A 225 -25.44 -10.43 13.70
N GLY A 226 -24.65 -9.83 14.61
CA GLY A 226 -23.26 -10.22 14.85
C GLY A 226 -23.14 -11.64 15.38
N LEU A 227 -24.00 -12.01 16.32
CA LEU A 227 -24.07 -13.38 16.86
C LEU A 227 -24.52 -14.37 15.79
N ALA A 228 -25.50 -14.03 14.95
CA ALA A 228 -25.95 -14.87 13.84
C ALA A 228 -24.85 -15.08 12.79
N ALA A 229 -24.10 -14.03 12.45
CA ALA A 229 -22.94 -14.09 11.57
C ALA A 229 -21.86 -15.04 12.12
N ALA A 230 -21.53 -14.91 13.40
CA ALA A 230 -20.55 -15.77 14.06
C ALA A 230 -20.99 -17.25 14.08
N GLN A 231 -22.24 -17.51 14.42
CA GLN A 231 -22.81 -18.85 14.42
C GLN A 231 -22.84 -19.48 13.03
N TRP A 232 -23.15 -18.67 12.02
CA TRP A 232 -23.13 -19.16 10.63
C TRP A 232 -21.71 -19.53 10.19
N LEU A 233 -20.70 -18.71 10.47
CA LEU A 233 -19.30 -19.02 10.15
C LEU A 233 -18.78 -20.24 10.92
N ASP A 234 -19.13 -20.39 12.18
CA ASP A 234 -18.80 -21.56 13.00
C ASP A 234 -19.41 -22.86 12.42
N GLY A 235 -20.62 -22.77 11.89
CA GLY A 235 -21.31 -23.90 11.23
C GLY A 235 -20.71 -24.32 9.90
N LEU A 236 -19.78 -23.54 9.31
CA LEU A 236 -19.07 -23.88 8.08
C LEU A 236 -17.74 -24.63 8.31
N ILE A 237 -17.28 -24.72 9.55
CA ILE A 237 -16.05 -25.40 9.94
C ILE A 237 -16.36 -26.89 10.24
#